data_ce8faa7fd39671dc6a4bb0ae11cb6a90
#
_entry.id   ce8faa7fd39671dc6a4bb0ae11cb6a90
#
_cell.length_a   1.000
_cell.length_b   1.000
_cell.length_c   1.000
_cell.angle_alpha   90.00
_cell.angle_beta   90.00
_cell.angle_gamma   90.00
#
_symmetry.space_group_name_H-M   'P 1'
#
loop_
_entity.id
_entity.type
_entity.pdbx_description
1 polymer ?
#
loop_
_entity_poly.entity_id
_entity_poly.type
_entity_poly.pdbx_seq_one_letter_code
_entity_poly.pdbx_strand_id
1 'polypeptide(L)'
;MKTEMEKMRSMEAYAFADAEIRTSFVHAKKLCARLNRISSVDEGYREMIEELVPGLPASSEICPPFTCDHGHGIRMGEHSLINYGCVVLDEAFVTIGHHVKIGPHCQLFTPQHPIDYRQRREPQETAFPITIGDDTWLGGGVVVCPGVTIGRRCIIAAGSVVIRDVPDDCMAAGNPAVVKKRLA
;
A
#
# COMPACT_ATOMS: atom_id res chain seq x y z
N MET A 1 20.09 -18.29 8.15
CA MET A 1 18.66 -18.62 7.83
C MET A 1 17.90 -17.31 7.88
N LYS A 2 17.03 -17.02 6.91
CA LYS A 2 16.21 -15.78 6.96
C LYS A 2 15.24 -15.81 8.12
N THR A 3 15.01 -14.66 8.76
CA THR A 3 13.91 -14.47 9.72
C THR A 3 12.55 -14.50 8.97
N GLU A 4 11.45 -14.67 9.69
CA GLU A 4 10.11 -14.62 9.08
C GLU A 4 9.81 -13.22 8.48
N MET A 5 10.29 -12.15 9.12
CA MET A 5 10.23 -10.78 8.58
C MET A 5 11.02 -10.64 7.26
N GLU A 6 12.21 -11.22 7.17
CA GLU A 6 13.01 -11.22 5.93
C GLU A 6 12.32 -12.01 4.81
N LYS A 7 11.70 -13.16 5.13
CA LYS A 7 10.90 -13.94 4.17
C LYS A 7 9.72 -13.13 3.66
N MET A 8 8.95 -12.51 4.57
CA MET A 8 7.82 -11.63 4.27
C MET A 8 8.21 -10.55 3.25
N ARG A 9 9.38 -9.92 3.44
CA ARG A 9 9.89 -8.86 2.55
C ARG A 9 10.50 -9.38 1.24
N SER A 10 10.72 -10.68 1.09
CA SER A 10 11.39 -11.28 -0.08
C SER A 10 10.51 -12.25 -0.89
N MET A 11 9.20 -12.12 -0.81
CA MET A 11 8.23 -12.93 -1.57
C MET A 11 8.30 -14.43 -1.26
N GLU A 12 8.78 -14.80 -0.08
CA GLU A 12 8.79 -16.19 0.40
C GLU A 12 7.60 -16.42 1.32
N ALA A 13 7.16 -17.67 1.45
CA ALA A 13 6.15 -18.02 2.43
C ALA A 13 6.68 -17.77 3.84
N TYR A 14 5.92 -17.11 4.68
CA TYR A 14 6.27 -16.75 6.04
C TYR A 14 5.13 -17.03 7.01
N ALA A 15 5.49 -17.21 8.29
CA ALA A 15 4.55 -17.41 9.38
C ALA A 15 4.12 -16.05 9.97
N PHE A 16 2.93 -15.57 9.65
CA PHE A 16 2.44 -14.26 10.16
C PHE A 16 2.20 -14.24 11.68
N ALA A 17 2.17 -15.41 12.34
CA ALA A 17 2.11 -15.51 13.79
C ALA A 17 3.47 -15.35 14.50
N ASP A 18 4.56 -15.14 13.74
CA ASP A 18 5.90 -14.89 14.29
C ASP A 18 5.90 -13.68 15.23
N ALA A 19 6.74 -13.72 16.26
CA ALA A 19 6.75 -12.72 17.33
C ALA A 19 7.21 -11.33 16.84
N GLU A 20 8.19 -11.27 15.93
CA GLU A 20 8.69 -10.02 15.36
C GLU A 20 7.60 -9.36 14.49
N ILE A 21 6.97 -10.14 13.60
CA ILE A 21 5.88 -9.69 12.72
C ILE A 21 4.70 -9.19 13.56
N ARG A 22 4.28 -9.97 14.58
CA ARG A 22 3.19 -9.54 15.47
C ARG A 22 3.50 -8.27 16.24
N THR A 23 4.73 -8.10 16.69
CA THR A 23 5.14 -6.88 17.41
C THR A 23 5.01 -5.66 16.51
N SER A 24 5.53 -5.74 15.29
CA SER A 24 5.41 -4.69 14.28
C SER A 24 3.94 -4.38 13.95
N PHE A 25 3.14 -5.41 13.67
CA PHE A 25 1.70 -5.27 13.39
C PHE A 25 0.93 -4.59 14.53
N VAL A 26 1.14 -5.01 15.78
CA VAL A 26 0.47 -4.40 16.94
C VAL A 26 0.90 -2.95 17.13
N HIS A 27 2.17 -2.62 16.89
CA HIS A 27 2.68 -1.26 16.94
C HIS A 27 1.95 -0.36 15.92
N ALA A 28 1.92 -0.78 14.65
CA ALA A 28 1.25 -0.03 13.59
C ALA A 28 -0.25 0.15 13.87
N LYS A 29 -0.95 -0.88 14.35
CA LYS A 29 -2.37 -0.78 14.74
C LYS A 29 -2.61 0.26 15.83
N LYS A 30 -1.74 0.33 16.83
CA LYS A 30 -1.84 1.33 17.90
C LYS A 30 -1.61 2.75 17.37
N LEU A 31 -0.63 2.92 16.47
CA LEU A 31 -0.35 4.21 15.84
C LEU A 31 -1.51 4.65 14.93
N CYS A 32 -2.02 3.76 14.06
CA CYS A 32 -3.19 4.04 13.23
C CYS A 32 -4.40 4.45 14.09
N ALA A 33 -4.66 3.76 15.20
CA ALA A 33 -5.77 4.08 16.10
C ALA A 33 -5.62 5.46 16.76
N ARG A 34 -4.39 5.94 17.00
CA ARG A 34 -4.13 7.30 17.51
C ARG A 34 -4.22 8.34 16.39
N LEU A 35 -3.56 8.08 15.26
CA LEU A 35 -3.53 8.94 14.08
C LEU A 35 -4.94 9.24 13.58
N ASN A 36 -5.82 8.26 13.56
CA ASN A 36 -7.18 8.37 13.06
C ASN A 36 -8.14 9.17 13.99
N ARG A 37 -7.64 9.73 15.10
CA ARG A 37 -8.37 10.64 15.99
C ARG A 37 -8.07 12.11 15.75
N ILE A 38 -7.11 12.41 14.88
CA ILE A 38 -6.66 13.76 14.58
C ILE A 38 -6.70 14.01 13.06
N SER A 39 -6.59 15.27 12.69
CA SER A 39 -6.44 15.69 11.29
C SER A 39 -4.96 15.80 10.90
N SER A 40 -4.68 15.78 9.61
CA SER A 40 -3.32 16.02 9.08
C SER A 40 -2.80 17.45 9.34
N VAL A 41 -3.67 18.37 9.76
CA VAL A 41 -3.31 19.75 10.12
C VAL A 41 -3.14 19.95 11.63
N ASP A 42 -3.41 18.93 12.45
CA ASP A 42 -3.29 19.03 13.90
C ASP A 42 -1.84 18.85 14.36
N GLU A 43 -1.52 19.46 15.51
CA GLU A 43 -0.25 19.25 16.21
C GLU A 43 -0.07 17.76 16.53
N GLY A 44 1.16 17.24 16.34
CA GLY A 44 1.50 15.84 16.57
C GLY A 44 1.18 14.90 15.42
N TYR A 45 0.49 15.36 14.36
CA TYR A 45 0.27 14.51 13.18
C TYR A 45 1.59 14.07 12.54
N ARG A 46 2.51 15.03 12.34
CA ARG A 46 3.77 14.75 11.62
C ARG A 46 4.63 13.73 12.34
N GLU A 47 4.76 13.85 13.64
CA GLU A 47 5.53 12.91 14.47
C GLU A 47 4.92 11.50 14.41
N MET A 48 3.60 11.38 14.50
CA MET A 48 2.93 10.07 14.46
C MET A 48 3.02 9.42 13.09
N ILE A 49 2.88 10.19 12.01
CA ILE A 49 2.94 9.60 10.65
C ILE A 49 4.37 9.23 10.27
N GLU A 50 5.40 9.95 10.73
CA GLU A 50 6.79 9.59 10.53
C GLU A 50 7.21 8.38 11.36
N GLU A 51 6.66 8.22 12.57
CA GLU A 51 6.83 6.99 13.36
C GLU A 51 6.21 5.79 12.65
N LEU A 52 5.03 5.96 12.02
CA LEU A 52 4.32 4.90 11.30
C LEU A 52 4.97 4.58 9.95
N VAL A 53 5.31 5.62 9.18
CA VAL A 53 5.89 5.51 7.83
C VAL A 53 7.24 6.24 7.82
N PRO A 54 8.32 5.58 8.27
CA PRO A 54 9.64 6.20 8.38
C PRO A 54 10.14 6.69 7.02
N GLY A 55 10.66 7.92 7.00
CA GLY A 55 11.19 8.54 5.79
C GLY A 55 10.13 9.13 4.86
N LEU A 56 8.89 9.32 5.33
CA LEU A 56 7.86 10.07 4.59
C LEU A 56 8.36 11.51 4.31
N PRO A 57 8.50 11.94 3.03
CA PRO A 57 8.94 13.28 2.72
C PRO A 57 8.05 14.37 3.31
N ALA A 58 8.63 15.49 3.73
CA ALA A 58 7.87 16.61 4.29
C ALA A 58 6.85 17.21 3.32
N SER A 59 7.10 17.06 2.01
CA SER A 59 6.23 17.51 0.92
C SER A 59 5.09 16.53 0.61
N SER A 60 5.02 15.38 1.30
CA SER A 60 4.03 14.32 1.05
C SER A 60 3.14 14.11 2.27
N GLU A 61 1.92 13.64 2.02
CA GLU A 61 0.87 13.55 3.03
C GLU A 61 0.10 12.23 2.94
N ILE A 62 -0.28 11.69 4.10
CA ILE A 62 -1.19 10.56 4.25
C ILE A 62 -2.36 11.02 5.12
N CYS A 63 -3.53 11.25 4.52
CA CYS A 63 -4.69 11.79 5.20
C CYS A 63 -5.39 10.75 6.10
N PRO A 64 -5.59 11.01 7.38
CA PRO A 64 -6.46 10.18 8.22
C PRO A 64 -7.93 10.30 7.79
N PRO A 65 -8.78 9.24 8.01
CA PRO A 65 -8.37 7.95 8.54
C PRO A 65 -7.53 7.14 7.57
N PHE A 66 -6.49 6.50 8.08
CA PHE A 66 -5.56 5.65 7.33
C PHE A 66 -5.31 4.36 8.12
N THR A 67 -5.13 3.25 7.43
CA THR A 67 -4.82 1.96 8.07
C THR A 67 -3.76 1.21 7.28
N CYS A 68 -2.78 0.67 7.99
CA CYS A 68 -1.78 -0.23 7.42
C CYS A 68 -1.45 -1.35 8.41
N ASP A 69 -0.72 -2.37 7.96
CA ASP A 69 -0.35 -3.49 8.81
C ASP A 69 1.00 -3.29 9.50
N HIS A 70 1.96 -2.65 8.84
CA HIS A 70 3.29 -2.39 9.42
C HIS A 70 3.72 -0.93 9.32
N GLY A 71 3.33 -0.23 8.25
CA GLY A 71 3.71 1.15 7.95
C GLY A 71 5.12 1.29 7.38
N HIS A 72 6.12 0.67 8.00
CA HIS A 72 7.50 0.72 7.52
C HIS A 72 7.76 -0.03 6.20
N GLY A 73 6.77 -0.73 5.65
CA GLY A 73 6.80 -1.29 4.29
C GLY A 73 6.40 -0.27 3.22
N ILE A 74 5.86 0.88 3.62
CA ILE A 74 5.44 1.94 2.70
C ILE A 74 6.62 2.86 2.41
N ARG A 75 6.92 3.06 1.13
CA ARG A 75 7.95 3.98 0.63
C ARG A 75 7.26 4.99 -0.28
N MET A 76 7.40 6.25 0.01
CA MET A 76 6.68 7.30 -0.71
C MET A 76 7.65 8.39 -1.19
N GLY A 77 7.51 8.79 -2.45
CA GLY A 77 8.25 9.89 -3.05
C GLY A 77 7.69 11.25 -2.65
N GLU A 78 8.37 12.33 -3.07
CA GLU A 78 8.01 13.71 -2.77
C GLU A 78 6.72 14.13 -3.47
N HIS A 79 6.01 15.13 -2.89
CA HIS A 79 4.81 15.75 -3.43
C HIS A 79 3.66 14.79 -3.72
N SER A 80 3.63 13.64 -3.02
CA SER A 80 2.63 12.60 -3.20
C SER A 80 1.59 12.63 -2.09
N LEU A 81 0.39 12.15 -2.39
CA LEU A 81 -0.77 12.18 -1.49
C LEU A 81 -1.47 10.82 -1.44
N ILE A 82 -1.68 10.30 -0.24
CA ILE A 82 -2.67 9.27 0.04
C ILE A 82 -3.86 9.94 0.72
N ASN A 83 -5.02 9.91 0.07
CA ASN A 83 -6.24 10.58 0.55
C ASN A 83 -6.97 9.72 1.61
N TYR A 84 -8.07 10.27 2.16
CA TYR A 84 -8.83 9.70 3.27
C TYR A 84 -9.32 8.27 3.04
N GLY A 85 -9.36 7.48 4.11
CA GLY A 85 -9.98 6.16 4.13
C GLY A 85 -9.20 5.08 3.39
N CYS A 86 -7.94 5.33 3.06
CA CYS A 86 -7.12 4.35 2.37
C CYS A 86 -6.62 3.24 3.31
N VAL A 87 -6.46 2.04 2.75
CA VAL A 87 -5.92 0.86 3.44
C VAL A 87 -4.71 0.35 2.66
N VAL A 88 -3.59 0.16 3.35
CA VAL A 88 -2.37 -0.41 2.76
C VAL A 88 -1.90 -1.58 3.59
N LEU A 89 -2.03 -2.80 3.07
CA LEU A 89 -1.48 -4.00 3.68
C LEU A 89 -0.05 -4.15 3.15
N ASP A 90 0.92 -3.78 3.96
CA ASP A 90 2.31 -3.55 3.57
C ASP A 90 3.28 -4.64 4.06
N GLU A 91 2.89 -5.91 3.97
CA GLU A 91 3.75 -7.07 4.26
C GLU A 91 4.95 -7.14 3.30
N ALA A 92 4.73 -6.97 1.99
CA ALA A 92 5.77 -6.61 1.05
C ALA A 92 5.84 -5.09 0.89
N PHE A 93 6.88 -4.59 0.23
CA PHE A 93 7.02 -3.15 0.03
C PHE A 93 5.94 -2.59 -0.90
N VAL A 94 5.36 -1.46 -0.50
CA VAL A 94 4.53 -0.62 -1.35
C VAL A 94 5.34 0.62 -1.69
N THR A 95 5.79 0.72 -2.94
CA THR A 95 6.59 1.85 -3.42
C THR A 95 5.71 2.79 -4.23
N ILE A 96 5.63 4.02 -3.78
CA ILE A 96 4.85 5.11 -4.40
C ILE A 96 5.85 6.17 -4.85
N GLY A 97 5.85 6.51 -6.14
CA GLY A 97 6.75 7.48 -6.74
C GLY A 97 6.48 8.92 -6.32
N HIS A 98 7.08 9.86 -7.03
CA HIS A 98 6.92 11.30 -6.84
C HIS A 98 5.63 11.80 -7.53
N HIS A 99 5.02 12.85 -6.98
CA HIS A 99 3.81 13.50 -7.54
C HIS A 99 2.61 12.56 -7.74
N VAL A 100 2.57 11.43 -7.04
CA VAL A 100 1.46 10.46 -7.12
C VAL A 100 0.26 10.99 -6.33
N LYS A 101 -0.93 10.82 -6.88
CA LYS A 101 -2.19 11.14 -6.19
C LYS A 101 -3.04 9.90 -6.04
N ILE A 102 -3.22 9.44 -4.81
CA ILE A 102 -4.08 8.30 -4.48
C ILE A 102 -5.39 8.85 -3.91
N GLY A 103 -6.49 8.61 -4.63
CA GLY A 103 -7.83 9.05 -4.27
C GLY A 103 -8.35 8.39 -2.99
N PRO A 104 -9.46 8.88 -2.41
CA PRO A 104 -9.99 8.36 -1.16
C PRO A 104 -10.45 6.90 -1.30
N HIS A 105 -10.38 6.17 -0.18
CA HIS A 105 -10.82 4.78 -0.06
C HIS A 105 -10.11 3.80 -1.02
N CYS A 106 -8.91 4.12 -1.47
CA CYS A 106 -8.07 3.17 -2.21
C CYS A 106 -7.51 2.08 -1.29
N GLN A 107 -7.27 0.91 -1.87
CA GLN A 107 -6.81 -0.28 -1.16
C GLN A 107 -5.61 -0.87 -1.90
N LEU A 108 -4.49 -1.02 -1.23
CA LEU A 108 -3.25 -1.59 -1.77
C LEU A 108 -2.91 -2.84 -0.95
N PHE A 109 -3.02 -4.02 -1.55
CA PHE A 109 -2.87 -5.29 -0.84
C PHE A 109 -1.65 -6.05 -1.34
N THR A 110 -0.62 -6.20 -0.51
CA THR A 110 0.55 -7.01 -0.86
C THR A 110 0.43 -8.47 -0.46
N PRO A 111 -0.30 -8.86 0.64
CA PRO A 111 -0.37 -10.25 1.07
C PRO A 111 -1.32 -11.09 0.24
N GLN A 112 -0.99 -12.37 0.17
CA GLN A 112 -1.79 -13.39 -0.50
C GLN A 112 -1.78 -14.67 0.34
N HIS A 113 -2.96 -15.11 0.75
CA HIS A 113 -3.12 -16.41 1.39
C HIS A 113 -2.97 -17.57 0.37
N PRO A 114 -2.57 -18.77 0.81
CA PRO A 114 -2.48 -19.95 -0.04
C PRO A 114 -3.79 -20.24 -0.80
N ILE A 115 -3.68 -20.59 -2.08
CA ILE A 115 -4.82 -20.96 -2.92
C ILE A 115 -5.45 -22.26 -2.42
N ASP A 116 -4.63 -23.24 -2.04
CA ASP A 116 -5.13 -24.47 -1.39
C ASP A 116 -5.72 -24.12 -0.03
N TYR A 117 -7.03 -24.41 0.13
CA TYR A 117 -7.76 -24.10 1.37
C TYR A 117 -7.22 -24.84 2.60
N ARG A 118 -6.54 -25.98 2.43
CA ARG A 118 -5.94 -26.73 3.52
C ARG A 118 -4.70 -26.01 4.04
N GLN A 119 -3.84 -25.54 3.14
CA GLN A 119 -2.68 -24.72 3.50
C GLN A 119 -3.12 -23.37 4.08
N ARG A 120 -4.24 -22.80 3.61
CA ARG A 120 -4.79 -21.52 4.11
C ARG A 120 -5.29 -21.60 5.57
N ARG A 121 -5.45 -22.80 6.13
CA ARG A 121 -5.76 -23.00 7.57
C ARG A 121 -4.54 -22.78 8.46
N GLU A 122 -3.35 -22.92 7.90
CA GLU A 122 -2.11 -22.68 8.61
C GLU A 122 -1.83 -21.16 8.68
N PRO A 123 -1.13 -20.67 9.74
CA PRO A 123 -0.82 -19.27 9.91
C PRO A 123 0.32 -18.82 9.00
N GLN A 124 0.17 -18.99 7.69
CA GLN A 124 1.16 -18.63 6.68
C GLN A 124 0.54 -17.90 5.49
N GLU A 125 1.32 -17.05 4.88
CA GLU A 125 0.98 -16.33 3.66
C GLU A 125 2.23 -15.93 2.89
N THR A 126 2.06 -15.34 1.72
CA THR A 126 3.15 -14.78 0.89
C THR A 126 2.77 -13.36 0.54
N ALA A 127 3.73 -12.45 0.44
CA ALA A 127 3.46 -11.08 0.05
C ALA A 127 4.23 -10.70 -1.21
N PHE A 128 3.60 -9.90 -2.09
CA PHE A 128 4.17 -9.45 -3.35
C PHE A 128 4.15 -7.92 -3.41
N PRO A 129 5.28 -7.27 -3.79
CA PRO A 129 5.39 -5.83 -3.74
C PRO A 129 4.48 -5.14 -4.75
N ILE A 130 4.01 -3.94 -4.39
CA ILE A 130 3.27 -3.04 -5.28
C ILE A 130 4.15 -1.84 -5.60
N THR A 131 4.15 -1.43 -6.87
CA THR A 131 4.84 -0.22 -7.32
C THR A 131 3.87 0.69 -8.06
N ILE A 132 3.87 1.98 -7.72
CA ILE A 132 3.12 3.02 -8.42
C ILE A 132 4.13 4.06 -8.89
N GLY A 133 4.28 4.22 -10.20
CA GLY A 133 5.24 5.14 -10.83
C GLY A 133 4.85 6.61 -10.67
N ASP A 134 5.83 7.48 -10.91
CA ASP A 134 5.71 8.92 -10.77
C ASP A 134 4.54 9.50 -11.59
N ASP A 135 3.98 10.63 -11.14
CA ASP A 135 2.92 11.37 -11.81
C ASP A 135 1.63 10.56 -12.06
N THR A 136 1.45 9.45 -11.37
CA THR A 136 0.28 8.58 -11.53
C THR A 136 -0.86 9.02 -10.61
N TRP A 137 -2.07 8.97 -11.13
CA TRP A 137 -3.30 9.24 -10.40
C TRP A 137 -4.19 7.99 -10.32
N LEU A 138 -4.50 7.58 -9.08
CA LEU A 138 -5.54 6.60 -8.79
C LEU A 138 -6.81 7.33 -8.33
N GLY A 139 -7.90 7.12 -9.05
CA GLY A 139 -9.24 7.58 -8.65
C GLY A 139 -9.69 6.93 -7.35
N GLY A 140 -10.73 7.49 -6.72
CA GLY A 140 -11.24 6.96 -5.45
C GLY A 140 -11.70 5.50 -5.56
N GLY A 141 -11.51 4.73 -4.49
CA GLY A 141 -11.94 3.33 -4.39
C GLY A 141 -11.20 2.35 -5.30
N VAL A 142 -10.03 2.71 -5.82
CA VAL A 142 -9.19 1.79 -6.59
C VAL A 142 -8.61 0.72 -5.67
N VAL A 143 -8.68 -0.54 -6.12
CA VAL A 143 -8.03 -1.68 -5.46
C VAL A 143 -6.84 -2.12 -6.30
N VAL A 144 -5.65 -2.23 -5.70
CA VAL A 144 -4.44 -2.77 -6.32
C VAL A 144 -4.08 -4.08 -5.66
N CYS A 145 -4.02 -5.15 -6.46
CA CYS A 145 -3.75 -6.51 -6.00
C CYS A 145 -2.24 -6.79 -5.86
N PRO A 146 -1.86 -7.87 -5.15
CA PRO A 146 -0.46 -8.23 -4.91
C PRO A 146 0.37 -8.34 -6.19
N GLY A 147 1.60 -7.81 -6.15
CA GLY A 147 2.58 -7.93 -7.23
C GLY A 147 2.40 -6.97 -8.41
N VAL A 148 1.43 -6.07 -8.36
CA VAL A 148 1.11 -5.17 -9.47
C VAL A 148 2.09 -4.00 -9.53
N THR A 149 2.57 -3.71 -10.74
CA THR A 149 3.27 -2.47 -11.08
C THR A 149 2.37 -1.59 -11.95
N ILE A 150 2.07 -0.38 -11.46
CA ILE A 150 1.45 0.69 -12.26
C ILE A 150 2.55 1.65 -12.69
N GLY A 151 2.72 1.82 -13.98
CA GLY A 151 3.75 2.68 -14.57
C GLY A 151 3.58 4.15 -14.23
N ARG A 152 4.43 4.98 -14.82
CA ARG A 152 4.43 6.44 -14.62
C ARG A 152 3.37 7.11 -15.48
N ARG A 153 2.88 8.27 -15.01
CA ARG A 153 1.92 9.12 -15.74
C ARG A 153 0.64 8.36 -16.13
N CYS A 154 0.26 7.40 -15.27
CA CYS A 154 -0.96 6.62 -15.46
C CYS A 154 -2.16 7.28 -14.81
N ILE A 155 -3.34 6.95 -15.31
CA ILE A 155 -4.63 7.25 -14.69
C ILE A 155 -5.38 5.95 -14.47
N ILE A 156 -5.70 5.64 -13.23
CA ILE A 156 -6.57 4.50 -12.89
C ILE A 156 -7.93 5.06 -12.50
N ALA A 157 -8.97 4.73 -13.26
CA ALA A 157 -10.31 5.24 -13.02
C ALA A 157 -10.88 4.76 -11.69
N ALA A 158 -11.70 5.58 -11.05
CA ALA A 158 -12.33 5.27 -9.77
C ALA A 158 -13.07 3.92 -9.79
N GLY A 159 -13.01 3.18 -8.67
CA GLY A 159 -13.64 1.87 -8.52
C GLY A 159 -12.99 0.74 -9.30
N SER A 160 -11.84 0.94 -9.91
CA SER A 160 -11.13 -0.10 -10.66
C SER A 160 -10.44 -1.10 -9.74
N VAL A 161 -10.35 -2.37 -10.19
CA VAL A 161 -9.58 -3.43 -9.52
C VAL A 161 -8.42 -3.85 -10.41
N VAL A 162 -7.21 -3.44 -10.04
CA VAL A 162 -5.97 -3.65 -10.83
C VAL A 162 -5.33 -4.96 -10.39
N ILE A 163 -5.38 -5.97 -11.27
CA ILE A 163 -4.84 -7.33 -11.04
C ILE A 163 -3.67 -7.67 -11.96
N ARG A 164 -3.23 -6.73 -12.80
CA ARG A 164 -2.11 -6.88 -13.74
C ARG A 164 -1.42 -5.54 -13.91
N ASP A 165 -0.17 -5.58 -14.32
CA ASP A 165 0.63 -4.39 -14.58
C ASP A 165 -0.02 -3.46 -15.59
N VAL A 166 0.14 -2.16 -15.36
CA VAL A 166 -0.29 -1.09 -16.25
C VAL A 166 0.96 -0.37 -16.79
N PRO A 167 1.20 -0.40 -18.11
CA PRO A 167 2.34 0.30 -18.69
C PRO A 167 2.31 1.81 -18.47
N ASP A 168 3.46 2.48 -18.59
CA ASP A 168 3.58 3.94 -18.57
C ASP A 168 2.59 4.60 -19.56
N ASP A 169 2.15 5.81 -19.25
CA ASP A 169 1.33 6.65 -20.10
C ASP A 169 -0.01 6.03 -20.50
N CYS A 170 -0.63 5.27 -19.58
CA CYS A 170 -1.88 4.58 -19.85
C CYS A 170 -3.01 5.02 -18.92
N MET A 171 -4.22 5.02 -19.46
CA MET A 171 -5.46 5.02 -18.68
C MET A 171 -6.04 3.61 -18.60
N ALA A 172 -6.24 3.11 -17.36
CA ALA A 172 -6.89 1.82 -17.11
C ALA A 172 -8.20 1.99 -16.33
N ALA A 173 -9.18 1.12 -16.57
CA ALA A 173 -10.47 1.18 -15.89
C ALA A 173 -11.17 -0.17 -15.86
N GLY A 174 -11.97 -0.39 -14.82
CA GLY A 174 -12.89 -1.51 -14.68
C GLY A 174 -12.51 -2.53 -13.61
N ASN A 175 -13.32 -3.58 -13.50
CA ASN A 175 -13.08 -4.73 -12.63
C ASN A 175 -13.27 -6.03 -13.46
N PRO A 176 -12.17 -6.73 -13.84
CA PRO A 176 -10.79 -6.28 -13.66
C PRO A 176 -10.44 -5.07 -14.54
N ALA A 177 -9.49 -4.25 -14.09
CA ALA A 177 -9.02 -3.09 -14.83
C ALA A 177 -8.28 -3.51 -16.11
N VAL A 178 -8.59 -2.85 -17.22
CA VAL A 178 -7.91 -3.00 -18.50
C VAL A 178 -7.51 -1.65 -19.05
N VAL A 179 -6.40 -1.60 -19.78
CA VAL A 179 -5.96 -0.39 -20.46
C VAL A 179 -7.03 0.03 -21.49
N LYS A 180 -7.51 1.27 -21.38
CA LYS A 180 -8.53 1.85 -22.25
C LYS A 180 -7.93 2.70 -23.36
N LYS A 181 -6.85 3.42 -23.04
CA LYS A 181 -6.11 4.25 -24.00
C LYS A 181 -4.70 4.57 -23.51
N ARG A 182 -3.83 4.97 -24.42
CA ARG A 182 -2.60 5.65 -24.12
C ARG A 182 -2.85 7.15 -23.97
N LEU A 183 -2.06 7.82 -23.11
CA LEU A 183 -2.24 9.24 -22.76
C LEU A 183 -1.29 10.16 -23.52
N ALA A 184 -0.22 9.60 -24.09
CA ALA A 184 0.78 10.31 -24.89
C ALA A 184 1.08 9.54 -26.18
#